data_957638967d542f790bd527a0763e0c88
#
_entry.id   957638967d542f790bd527a0763e0c88
#
_cell.length_a   1.000
_cell.length_b   1.000
_cell.length_c   1.000
_cell.angle_alpha   90.00
_cell.angle_beta   90.00
_cell.angle_gamma   90.00
#
_symmetry.space_group_name_H-M   'P 1'
#
loop_
_entity.id
_entity.type
_entity.pdbx_description
1 polymer ?
#
loop_
_entity_poly.entity_id
_entity_poly.type
_entity_poly.pdbx_seq_one_letter_code
_entity_poly.pdbx_strand_id
1 'polypeptide(L)'
;MSQTVDDQRSRFRGCLLGGAVGDALGAPVEFMRLTQIRESFGEAGIRDFAEAYGRVGSITDDTQMTLFTAEALLRADNQRIVHGTSDPVASVHKAYLRWLFTQGQTSEHADFQLPRDGELITLRSLHSLRAPGRTCISALCSDRMGTKDQPLNNSKGCGGVMRIAPVGLAGEDPFELGCQVAAITHGHPSGYWAAGFQAMILSAIVSGVTLQQALSAGMSVLKKHPNHEETLKAVEGAIKAAGSLPATPESVETLGEGWVAEEALAIAIFCALTARDFESGVILAANHTGDTDSTGAITGNLLGLVHGEDQIPERWLNQLELHNEIAQIADDLWAHFALPDFRPSEEDLIR
;
A
#
# COMPACT_ATOMS: atom_id res chain seq x y z
N MET A 1 8.87 -25.63 -6.48
CA MET A 1 8.49 -25.61 -7.91
C MET A 1 8.99 -24.27 -8.44
N SER A 2 9.63 -24.24 -9.61
CA SER A 2 10.02 -22.97 -10.25
C SER A 2 8.73 -22.23 -10.61
N GLN A 3 8.57 -20.99 -10.13
CA GLN A 3 7.46 -20.12 -10.55
C GLN A 3 7.58 -19.87 -12.04
N THR A 4 6.47 -19.94 -12.76
CA THR A 4 6.46 -19.55 -14.18
C THR A 4 6.50 -18.02 -14.27
N VAL A 5 6.94 -17.51 -15.41
CA VAL A 5 6.94 -16.06 -15.71
C VAL A 5 5.54 -15.47 -15.60
N ASP A 6 4.53 -16.20 -16.09
CA ASP A 6 3.11 -15.78 -16.01
C ASP A 6 2.59 -15.77 -14.58
N ASP A 7 2.97 -16.74 -13.73
CA ASP A 7 2.60 -16.77 -12.31
C ASP A 7 3.17 -15.56 -11.56
N GLN A 8 4.42 -15.19 -11.84
CA GLN A 8 5.03 -14.03 -11.20
C GLN A 8 4.37 -12.72 -11.64
N ARG A 9 4.06 -12.56 -12.93
CA ARG A 9 3.31 -11.39 -13.43
C ARG A 9 1.92 -11.29 -12.81
N SER A 10 1.18 -12.40 -12.74
CA SER A 10 -0.13 -12.47 -12.07
C SER A 10 -0.06 -12.04 -10.61
N ARG A 11 1.02 -12.36 -9.90
CA ARG A 11 1.23 -11.93 -8.51
C ARG A 11 1.49 -10.44 -8.37
N PHE A 12 2.29 -9.83 -9.26
CA PHE A 12 2.51 -8.37 -9.28
C PHE A 12 1.19 -7.63 -9.51
N ARG A 13 0.41 -8.05 -10.51
CA ARG A 13 -0.94 -7.54 -10.75
C ARG A 13 -1.86 -7.78 -9.56
N GLY A 14 -1.85 -9.00 -9.04
CA GLY A 14 -2.61 -9.36 -7.85
C GLY A 14 -2.32 -8.47 -6.65
N CYS A 15 -1.05 -8.09 -6.43
CA CYS A 15 -0.65 -7.20 -5.36
C CYS A 15 -1.28 -5.81 -5.50
N LEU A 16 -1.12 -5.16 -6.65
CA LEU A 16 -1.61 -3.78 -6.82
C LEU A 16 -3.13 -3.72 -7.02
N LEU A 17 -3.69 -4.60 -7.87
CA LEU A 17 -5.14 -4.68 -8.06
C LEU A 17 -5.85 -5.13 -6.78
N GLY A 18 -5.26 -6.09 -6.06
CA GLY A 18 -5.80 -6.55 -4.78
C GLY A 18 -5.84 -5.45 -3.72
N GLY A 19 -4.78 -4.63 -3.65
CA GLY A 19 -4.76 -3.46 -2.78
C GLY A 19 -5.85 -2.45 -3.15
N ALA A 20 -5.96 -2.11 -4.44
CA ALA A 20 -6.98 -1.19 -4.91
C ALA A 20 -8.42 -1.70 -4.72
N VAL A 21 -8.62 -3.02 -4.83
CA VAL A 21 -9.90 -3.67 -4.52
C VAL A 21 -10.22 -3.56 -3.02
N GLY A 22 -9.22 -3.78 -2.16
CA GLY A 22 -9.40 -3.65 -0.72
C GLY A 22 -9.73 -2.23 -0.29
N ASP A 23 -9.00 -1.24 -0.83
CA ASP A 23 -9.27 0.19 -0.71
C ASP A 23 -10.71 0.52 -1.14
N ALA A 24 -11.09 0.18 -2.38
CA ALA A 24 -12.42 0.48 -2.93
C ALA A 24 -13.57 -0.22 -2.19
N LEU A 25 -13.33 -1.38 -1.54
CA LEU A 25 -14.33 -2.06 -0.73
C LEU A 25 -14.49 -1.38 0.64
N GLY A 26 -13.39 -0.92 1.23
CA GLY A 26 -13.37 -0.24 2.52
C GLY A 26 -13.87 1.21 2.46
N ALA A 27 -13.61 1.92 1.36
CA ALA A 27 -13.92 3.35 1.20
C ALA A 27 -15.37 3.76 1.56
N PRO A 28 -16.44 3.00 1.21
CA PRO A 28 -17.81 3.37 1.58
C PRO A 28 -18.11 3.27 3.08
N VAL A 29 -17.30 2.53 3.82
CA VAL A 29 -17.52 2.23 5.25
C VAL A 29 -16.43 2.78 6.16
N GLU A 30 -15.38 3.41 5.59
CA GLU A 30 -14.44 4.24 6.33
C GLU A 30 -15.20 5.22 7.23
N PHE A 31 -14.75 5.44 8.43
CA PHE A 31 -15.42 6.24 9.46
C PHE A 31 -16.73 5.67 10.05
N MET A 32 -17.21 4.49 9.60
CA MET A 32 -18.37 3.85 10.19
C MET A 32 -17.96 2.93 11.35
N ARG A 33 -18.87 2.76 12.31
CA ARG A 33 -18.74 1.71 13.30
C ARG A 33 -19.25 0.39 12.72
N LEU A 34 -18.75 -0.75 13.18
CA LEU A 34 -19.21 -2.07 12.75
C LEU A 34 -20.74 -2.22 12.84
N THR A 35 -21.36 -1.66 13.86
CA THR A 35 -22.84 -1.65 14.00
C THR A 35 -23.52 -0.89 12.86
N GLN A 36 -22.97 0.26 12.44
CA GLN A 36 -23.51 1.05 11.32
C GLN A 36 -23.29 0.35 9.97
N ILE A 37 -22.15 -0.34 9.82
CA ILE A 37 -21.88 -1.17 8.64
C ILE A 37 -22.95 -2.27 8.54
N ARG A 38 -23.24 -2.96 9.63
CA ARG A 38 -24.29 -4.01 9.68
C ARG A 38 -25.69 -3.45 9.46
N GLU A 39 -26.01 -2.30 9.99
CA GLU A 39 -27.28 -1.62 9.73
C GLU A 39 -27.47 -1.27 8.24
N SER A 40 -26.37 -0.89 7.56
CA SER A 40 -26.41 -0.45 6.16
C SER A 40 -26.34 -1.62 5.16
N PHE A 41 -25.56 -2.66 5.46
CA PHE A 41 -25.23 -3.76 4.55
C PHE A 41 -25.70 -5.14 5.02
N GLY A 42 -26.41 -5.23 6.15
CA GLY A 42 -26.84 -6.49 6.78
C GLY A 42 -25.77 -7.09 7.69
N GLU A 43 -26.13 -8.16 8.41
CA GLU A 43 -25.25 -8.81 9.42
C GLU A 43 -23.88 -9.25 8.87
N ALA A 44 -23.81 -9.56 7.59
CA ALA A 44 -22.55 -9.95 6.94
C ALA A 44 -21.62 -8.77 6.60
N GLY A 45 -22.08 -7.53 6.84
CA GLY A 45 -21.37 -6.33 6.48
C GLY A 45 -21.25 -6.08 4.96
N ILE A 46 -20.33 -5.18 4.57
CA ILE A 46 -20.09 -4.90 3.16
C ILE A 46 -19.35 -6.05 2.48
N ARG A 47 -19.82 -6.48 1.31
CA ARG A 47 -19.27 -7.61 0.55
C ARG A 47 -19.02 -7.31 -0.92
N ASP A 48 -19.59 -6.25 -1.42
CA ASP A 48 -19.42 -5.74 -2.77
C ASP A 48 -19.26 -4.24 -2.73
N PHE A 49 -18.70 -3.68 -3.80
CA PHE A 49 -18.50 -2.23 -3.86
C PHE A 49 -19.83 -1.49 -3.70
N ALA A 50 -19.81 -0.45 -2.89
CA ALA A 50 -20.88 0.51 -2.78
C ALA A 50 -20.43 1.88 -3.30
N GLU A 51 -21.35 2.84 -3.38
CA GLU A 51 -21.02 4.18 -3.84
C GLU A 51 -20.16 4.91 -2.81
N ALA A 52 -19.00 5.39 -3.23
CA ALA A 52 -18.17 6.35 -2.53
C ALA A 52 -17.65 7.38 -3.54
N TYR A 53 -17.54 8.64 -3.14
CA TYR A 53 -17.00 9.70 -3.99
C TYR A 53 -17.70 9.82 -5.36
N GLY A 54 -19.00 9.51 -5.43
CA GLY A 54 -19.85 9.66 -6.62
C GLY A 54 -19.77 8.52 -7.64
N ARG A 55 -19.13 7.37 -7.30
CA ARG A 55 -19.14 6.16 -8.12
C ARG A 55 -19.00 4.89 -7.29
N VAL A 56 -19.34 3.76 -7.88
CA VAL A 56 -19.07 2.41 -7.34
C VAL A 56 -17.65 2.00 -7.74
N GLY A 57 -16.90 1.42 -6.80
CA GLY A 57 -15.52 0.97 -7.01
C GLY A 57 -14.50 2.11 -7.05
N SER A 58 -14.77 3.22 -6.36
CA SER A 58 -13.83 4.34 -6.20
C SER A 58 -12.66 3.94 -5.33
N ILE A 59 -11.45 4.27 -5.80
CA ILE A 59 -10.24 4.24 -4.98
C ILE A 59 -10.13 5.50 -4.10
N THR A 60 -9.34 5.44 -3.03
CA THR A 60 -9.01 6.57 -2.15
C THR A 60 -7.57 7.06 -2.35
N ASP A 61 -7.07 7.89 -1.42
CA ASP A 61 -5.66 8.31 -1.41
C ASP A 61 -4.69 7.13 -1.20
N ASP A 62 -5.13 6.03 -0.62
CA ASP A 62 -4.37 4.78 -0.48
C ASP A 62 -3.86 4.28 -1.84
N THR A 63 -4.75 4.02 -2.77
CA THR A 63 -4.37 3.59 -4.12
C THR A 63 -3.75 4.73 -4.91
N GLN A 64 -4.24 5.98 -4.80
CA GLN A 64 -3.62 7.12 -5.48
C GLN A 64 -2.13 7.21 -5.12
N MET A 65 -1.78 7.24 -3.83
CA MET A 65 -0.38 7.34 -3.40
C MET A 65 0.43 6.08 -3.72
N THR A 66 -0.19 4.89 -3.71
CA THR A 66 0.44 3.65 -4.18
C THR A 66 0.88 3.76 -5.64
N LEU A 67 0.03 4.28 -6.52
CA LEU A 67 0.35 4.50 -7.94
C LEU A 67 1.51 5.49 -8.11
N PHE A 68 1.49 6.61 -7.40
CA PHE A 68 2.59 7.59 -7.43
C PHE A 68 3.90 7.02 -6.86
N THR A 69 3.85 6.11 -5.88
CA THR A 69 5.02 5.36 -5.41
C THR A 69 5.57 4.46 -6.51
N ALA A 70 4.70 3.71 -7.19
CA ALA A 70 5.09 2.83 -8.30
C ALA A 70 5.74 3.61 -9.46
N GLU A 71 5.10 4.69 -9.93
CA GLU A 71 5.65 5.57 -10.98
C GLU A 71 7.04 6.10 -10.59
N ALA A 72 7.23 6.48 -9.33
CA ALA A 72 8.51 7.00 -8.86
C ALA A 72 9.63 5.95 -8.88
N LEU A 73 9.33 4.71 -8.52
CA LEU A 73 10.30 3.62 -8.53
C LEU A 73 10.70 3.23 -9.95
N LEU A 74 9.75 3.18 -10.89
CA LEU A 74 10.02 2.99 -12.31
C LEU A 74 10.95 4.08 -12.86
N ARG A 75 10.68 5.35 -12.55
CA ARG A 75 11.50 6.48 -12.93
C ARG A 75 12.90 6.43 -12.31
N ALA A 76 13.00 6.05 -11.04
CA ALA A 76 14.29 5.87 -10.39
C ALA A 76 15.10 4.76 -11.04
N ASP A 77 14.47 3.65 -11.43
CA ASP A 77 15.14 2.59 -12.15
C ASP A 77 15.59 3.00 -13.56
N ASN A 78 14.74 3.73 -14.30
CA ASN A 78 15.13 4.32 -15.59
C ASN A 78 16.35 5.24 -15.44
N GLN A 79 16.37 6.11 -14.42
CA GLN A 79 17.53 6.96 -14.14
C GLN A 79 18.78 6.13 -13.83
N ARG A 80 18.66 5.06 -13.06
CA ARG A 80 19.77 4.14 -12.75
C ARG A 80 20.30 3.47 -14.04
N ILE A 81 19.41 3.03 -14.93
CA ILE A 81 19.79 2.40 -16.21
C ILE A 81 20.53 3.40 -17.11
N VAL A 82 20.05 4.64 -17.21
CA VAL A 82 20.63 5.68 -18.10
C VAL A 82 21.91 6.30 -17.52
N HIS A 83 21.92 6.61 -16.22
CA HIS A 83 22.97 7.41 -15.58
C HIS A 83 23.85 6.60 -14.61
N GLY A 84 23.55 5.32 -14.39
CA GLY A 84 24.30 4.44 -13.48
C GLY A 84 23.98 4.66 -12.00
N THR A 85 23.16 5.65 -11.65
CA THR A 85 22.77 5.96 -10.27
C THR A 85 21.41 6.62 -10.22
N SER A 86 20.69 6.44 -9.10
CA SER A 86 19.42 7.12 -8.82
C SER A 86 19.22 7.30 -7.31
N ASP A 87 18.26 8.14 -6.94
CA ASP A 87 17.76 8.29 -5.58
C ASP A 87 16.26 7.97 -5.57
N PRO A 88 15.88 6.72 -5.21
CA PRO A 88 14.47 6.32 -5.17
C PRO A 88 13.63 7.13 -4.18
N VAL A 89 14.20 7.52 -3.03
CA VAL A 89 13.47 8.29 -2.00
C VAL A 89 13.15 9.69 -2.51
N ALA A 90 14.12 10.37 -3.11
CA ALA A 90 13.91 11.68 -3.72
C ALA A 90 12.91 11.58 -4.90
N SER A 91 12.96 10.50 -5.69
CA SER A 91 12.01 10.26 -6.78
C SER A 91 10.58 10.09 -6.25
N VAL A 92 10.40 9.34 -5.15
CA VAL A 92 9.09 9.15 -4.49
C VAL A 92 8.60 10.48 -3.90
N HIS A 93 9.47 11.27 -3.26
CA HIS A 93 9.08 12.58 -2.75
C HIS A 93 8.55 13.48 -3.88
N LYS A 94 9.24 13.55 -5.02
CA LYS A 94 8.79 14.31 -6.19
C LYS A 94 7.45 13.81 -6.73
N ALA A 95 7.24 12.50 -6.76
CA ALA A 95 5.96 11.92 -7.14
C ALA A 95 4.83 12.32 -6.17
N TYR A 96 5.09 12.33 -4.86
CA TYR A 96 4.13 12.80 -3.88
C TYR A 96 3.84 14.31 -3.99
N LEU A 97 4.78 15.12 -4.42
CA LEU A 97 4.51 16.52 -4.74
C LEU A 97 3.60 16.64 -5.99
N ARG A 98 3.72 15.74 -6.99
CA ARG A 98 2.77 15.67 -8.10
C ARG A 98 1.39 15.22 -7.64
N TRP A 99 1.31 14.20 -6.76
CA TRP A 99 0.06 13.81 -6.12
C TRP A 99 -0.56 14.97 -5.34
N LEU A 100 0.21 15.68 -4.54
CA LEU A 100 -0.26 16.85 -3.78
C LEU A 100 -0.90 17.90 -4.70
N PHE A 101 -0.31 18.13 -5.88
CA PHE A 101 -0.90 19.01 -6.89
C PHE A 101 -2.26 18.50 -7.37
N THR A 102 -2.42 17.20 -7.61
CA THR A 102 -3.72 16.64 -8.01
C THR A 102 -4.79 16.83 -6.93
N GLN A 103 -4.38 16.99 -5.67
CA GLN A 103 -5.27 17.29 -4.54
C GLN A 103 -5.62 18.79 -4.43
N GLY A 104 -5.18 19.62 -5.38
CA GLY A 104 -5.42 21.07 -5.36
C GLY A 104 -4.64 21.81 -4.26
N GLN A 105 -3.59 21.19 -3.73
CA GLN A 105 -2.74 21.77 -2.68
C GLN A 105 -1.46 22.37 -3.28
N THR A 106 -0.73 23.12 -2.45
CA THR A 106 0.56 23.73 -2.79
C THR A 106 1.64 23.29 -1.78
N SER A 107 2.90 23.35 -2.18
CA SER A 107 4.04 23.08 -1.31
C SER A 107 5.03 24.24 -1.30
N GLU A 108 5.70 24.44 -0.18
CA GLU A 108 6.83 25.36 -0.05
C GLU A 108 8.15 24.74 -0.58
N HIS A 109 8.15 23.44 -0.87
CA HIS A 109 9.31 22.74 -1.38
C HIS A 109 9.69 23.22 -2.79
N ALA A 110 10.99 23.43 -3.03
CA ALA A 110 11.48 23.94 -4.31
C ALA A 110 11.09 23.05 -5.51
N ASP A 111 11.10 21.73 -5.33
CA ASP A 111 10.74 20.76 -6.37
C ASP A 111 9.28 20.83 -6.79
N PHE A 112 8.38 21.44 -5.99
CA PHE A 112 6.99 21.62 -6.37
C PHE A 112 6.80 22.54 -7.58
N GLN A 113 7.76 23.40 -7.84
CA GLN A 113 7.77 24.32 -8.99
C GLN A 113 8.34 23.68 -10.27
N LEU A 114 8.91 22.47 -10.17
CA LEU A 114 9.43 21.75 -11.34
C LEU A 114 8.30 21.35 -12.30
N PRO A 115 8.60 21.12 -13.59
CA PRO A 115 7.62 20.61 -14.54
C PRO A 115 6.93 19.37 -14.01
N ARG A 116 5.59 19.35 -14.13
CA ARG A 116 4.77 18.22 -13.72
C ARG A 116 4.60 17.30 -14.91
N ASP A 117 5.50 16.33 -14.98
CA ASP A 117 5.54 15.30 -15.99
C ASP A 117 4.99 13.96 -15.43
N GLY A 118 4.76 12.98 -16.30
CA GLY A 118 4.26 11.66 -15.96
C GLY A 118 2.82 11.42 -16.41
N GLU A 119 2.49 10.14 -16.52
CA GLU A 119 1.17 9.75 -17.01
C GLU A 119 0.08 9.96 -15.95
N LEU A 120 0.37 9.61 -14.69
CA LEU A 120 -0.62 9.68 -13.61
C LEU A 120 -1.19 11.09 -13.43
N ILE A 121 -0.36 12.13 -13.57
CA ILE A 121 -0.83 13.51 -13.39
C ILE A 121 -1.81 13.95 -14.48
N THR A 122 -1.90 13.23 -15.60
CA THR A 122 -2.84 13.50 -16.69
C THR A 122 -4.20 12.87 -16.46
N LEU A 123 -4.31 11.90 -15.56
CA LEU A 123 -5.54 11.17 -15.26
C LEU A 123 -6.46 12.01 -14.38
N ARG A 124 -7.56 12.49 -14.95
CA ARG A 124 -8.52 13.37 -14.26
C ARG A 124 -9.13 12.74 -13.00
N SER A 125 -9.28 11.43 -12.95
CA SER A 125 -9.78 10.69 -11.80
C SER A 125 -8.90 10.85 -10.57
N LEU A 126 -7.59 11.07 -10.75
CA LEU A 126 -6.65 11.33 -9.67
C LEU A 126 -6.69 12.77 -9.13
N HIS A 127 -7.38 13.71 -9.86
CA HIS A 127 -7.54 15.09 -9.42
C HIS A 127 -8.79 15.25 -8.53
N SER A 128 -8.86 14.46 -7.47
CA SER A 128 -9.98 14.52 -6.54
C SER A 128 -9.54 14.15 -5.13
N LEU A 129 -10.02 14.94 -4.15
CA LEU A 129 -9.83 14.66 -2.74
C LEU A 129 -10.68 13.46 -2.33
N ARG A 130 -10.04 12.42 -1.79
CA ARG A 130 -10.71 11.20 -1.34
C ARG A 130 -10.12 10.75 -0.02
N ALA A 131 -10.56 11.41 1.04
CA ALA A 131 -10.12 11.25 2.41
C ALA A 131 -8.59 11.37 2.65
N PRO A 132 -7.84 12.27 1.94
CA PRO A 132 -6.39 12.27 2.08
C PRO A 132 -5.96 12.56 3.51
N GLY A 133 -5.07 11.72 4.02
CA GLY A 133 -4.55 11.83 5.38
C GLY A 133 -3.91 13.19 5.65
N ARG A 134 -4.34 13.84 6.73
CA ARG A 134 -3.82 15.17 7.12
C ARG A 134 -2.32 15.21 7.29
N THR A 135 -1.72 14.12 7.78
CA THR A 135 -0.26 14.00 7.95
C THR A 135 0.44 14.04 6.59
N CYS A 136 -0.07 13.30 5.58
CA CYS A 136 0.48 13.30 4.22
C CYS A 136 0.44 14.70 3.63
N ILE A 137 -0.73 15.34 3.63
CA ILE A 137 -0.90 16.69 3.08
C ILE A 137 0.03 17.70 3.79
N SER A 138 -0.01 17.76 5.12
CA SER A 138 0.77 18.76 5.87
C SER A 138 2.27 18.59 5.73
N ALA A 139 2.76 17.35 5.68
CA ALA A 139 4.17 17.08 5.47
C ALA A 139 4.64 17.48 4.06
N LEU A 140 3.84 17.20 3.04
CA LEU A 140 4.18 17.55 1.65
C LEU A 140 4.02 19.05 1.35
N CYS A 141 3.25 19.79 2.13
CA CYS A 141 3.17 21.26 2.03
C CYS A 141 4.41 21.97 2.56
N SER A 142 5.29 21.28 3.31
CA SER A 142 6.47 21.91 3.92
C SER A 142 7.57 22.21 2.90
N ASP A 143 8.57 23.02 3.33
CA ASP A 143 9.71 23.43 2.52
C ASP A 143 10.79 22.35 2.35
N ARG A 144 10.69 21.25 3.08
CA ARG A 144 11.65 20.14 3.06
C ARG A 144 11.00 18.77 3.12
N MET A 145 11.70 17.76 2.64
CA MET A 145 11.35 16.35 2.78
C MET A 145 11.60 15.87 4.22
N GLY A 146 10.68 15.11 4.79
CA GLY A 146 10.90 14.39 6.05
C GLY A 146 11.85 13.22 5.87
N THR A 147 12.64 12.92 6.93
CA THR A 147 13.49 11.74 7.00
C THR A 147 13.44 11.14 8.40
N LYS A 148 13.95 9.93 8.59
CA LYS A 148 14.07 9.30 9.93
C LYS A 148 14.89 10.16 10.89
N ASP A 149 15.96 10.80 10.39
CA ASP A 149 16.88 11.62 11.22
C ASP A 149 16.37 13.05 11.41
N GLN A 150 15.56 13.55 10.49
CA GLN A 150 14.98 14.90 10.52
C GLN A 150 13.47 14.83 10.23
N PRO A 151 12.67 14.29 11.16
CA PRO A 151 11.24 14.14 10.98
C PRO A 151 10.53 15.50 10.91
N LEU A 152 9.45 15.58 10.15
CA LEU A 152 8.58 16.76 10.07
C LEU A 152 7.55 16.80 11.20
N ASN A 153 7.26 15.65 11.78
CA ASN A 153 6.22 15.46 12.81
C ASN A 153 6.50 14.19 13.61
N ASN A 154 5.61 13.87 14.55
CA ASN A 154 5.66 12.63 15.32
C ASN A 154 4.41 11.75 15.04
N SER A 155 3.93 11.75 13.81
CA SER A 155 2.77 10.95 13.42
C SER A 155 3.15 9.50 13.17
N LYS A 156 2.31 8.59 13.65
CA LYS A 156 2.35 7.16 13.34
C LYS A 156 1.11 6.70 12.57
N GLY A 157 0.42 7.61 11.88
CA GLY A 157 -0.75 7.28 11.05
C GLY A 157 -0.45 6.23 9.98
N CYS A 158 -1.50 5.58 9.48
CA CYS A 158 -1.43 4.52 8.47
C CYS A 158 -0.90 4.98 7.10
N GLY A 159 -0.95 6.28 6.78
CA GLY A 159 -0.59 6.84 5.48
C GLY A 159 0.83 6.53 4.98
N GLY A 160 1.73 6.05 5.84
CA GLY A 160 3.04 5.56 5.43
C GLY A 160 3.02 4.11 4.94
N VAL A 161 2.24 3.23 5.59
CA VAL A 161 2.18 1.80 5.28
C VAL A 161 1.21 1.48 4.15
N MET A 162 0.09 2.18 4.03
CA MET A 162 -0.95 1.93 3.04
C MET A 162 -0.45 1.94 1.58
N ARG A 163 0.53 2.79 1.28
CA ARG A 163 1.04 3.07 -0.07
C ARG A 163 2.37 2.38 -0.41
N ILE A 164 2.87 1.48 0.46
CA ILE A 164 4.24 0.99 0.36
C ILE A 164 4.42 -0.27 -0.49
N ALA A 165 3.33 -0.89 -0.94
CA ALA A 165 3.38 -2.15 -1.67
C ALA A 165 4.35 -2.16 -2.88
N PRO A 166 4.44 -1.10 -3.72
CA PRO A 166 5.39 -1.07 -4.81
C PRO A 166 6.86 -1.21 -4.39
N VAL A 167 7.22 -0.73 -3.19
CA VAL A 167 8.58 -0.89 -2.65
C VAL A 167 8.92 -2.36 -2.40
N GLY A 168 7.94 -3.14 -1.92
CA GLY A 168 8.09 -4.58 -1.73
C GLY A 168 8.23 -5.36 -3.04
N LEU A 169 7.74 -4.81 -4.15
CA LEU A 169 7.85 -5.40 -5.48
C LEU A 169 9.16 -5.03 -6.20
N ALA A 170 9.79 -3.90 -5.84
CA ALA A 170 10.83 -3.24 -6.63
C ALA A 170 12.16 -2.98 -5.89
N GLY A 171 12.26 -3.16 -4.59
CA GLY A 171 13.39 -2.69 -3.80
C GLY A 171 14.52 -3.70 -3.62
N GLU A 172 15.79 -3.24 -3.74
CA GLU A 172 16.96 -4.03 -3.37
C GLU A 172 17.09 -4.20 -1.85
N ASP A 173 16.76 -3.18 -1.06
CA ASP A 173 16.60 -3.24 0.40
C ASP A 173 15.20 -2.75 0.78
N PRO A 174 14.18 -3.63 0.63
CA PRO A 174 12.79 -3.23 0.77
C PRO A 174 12.43 -2.75 2.18
N PHE A 175 13.10 -3.26 3.22
CA PHE A 175 12.87 -2.81 4.59
C PHE A 175 13.31 -1.36 4.78
N GLU A 176 14.56 -1.05 4.46
CA GLU A 176 15.11 0.28 4.66
C GLU A 176 14.45 1.30 3.71
N LEU A 177 14.28 0.95 2.43
CA LEU A 177 13.60 1.81 1.47
C LEU A 177 12.15 2.10 1.89
N GLY A 178 11.42 1.08 2.37
CA GLY A 178 10.06 1.25 2.90
C GLY A 178 10.00 2.22 4.09
N CYS A 179 10.95 2.10 5.01
CA CYS A 179 11.07 3.04 6.13
C CYS A 179 11.36 4.48 5.65
N GLN A 180 12.27 4.65 4.72
CA GLN A 180 12.64 5.97 4.19
C GLN A 180 11.48 6.62 3.44
N VAL A 181 10.76 5.86 2.61
CA VAL A 181 9.58 6.35 1.87
C VAL A 181 8.45 6.76 2.82
N ALA A 182 8.19 5.98 3.88
CA ALA A 182 7.20 6.36 4.89
C ALA A 182 7.61 7.60 5.68
N ALA A 183 8.90 7.72 6.03
CA ALA A 183 9.46 8.85 6.79
C ALA A 183 9.38 10.19 6.04
N ILE A 184 9.17 10.19 4.73
CA ILE A 184 8.87 11.41 3.95
C ILE A 184 7.75 12.22 4.63
N THR A 185 6.75 11.53 5.19
CA THR A 185 5.56 12.17 5.77
C THR A 185 5.30 11.79 7.23
N HIS A 186 5.73 10.61 7.69
CA HIS A 186 5.42 10.08 9.03
C HIS A 186 6.71 9.88 9.82
N GLY A 187 6.92 10.73 10.82
CA GLY A 187 8.19 10.80 11.55
C GLY A 187 8.30 9.88 12.78
N HIS A 188 7.19 9.28 13.24
CA HIS A 188 7.23 8.36 14.38
C HIS A 188 7.80 6.99 13.98
N PRO A 189 8.61 6.32 14.83
CA PRO A 189 9.15 4.98 14.56
C PRO A 189 8.11 3.97 14.09
N SER A 190 6.98 3.83 14.79
CA SER A 190 5.92 2.90 14.38
C SER A 190 5.34 3.22 13.00
N GLY A 191 5.29 4.50 12.60
CA GLY A 191 4.82 4.92 11.28
C GLY A 191 5.70 4.43 10.14
N TYR A 192 7.03 4.43 10.33
CA TYR A 192 7.95 3.97 9.29
C TYR A 192 8.39 2.51 9.45
N TRP A 193 8.47 1.95 10.69
CA TRP A 193 8.79 0.53 10.86
C TRP A 193 7.70 -0.38 10.30
N ALA A 194 6.43 -0.03 10.44
CA ALA A 194 5.33 -0.78 9.86
C ALA A 194 5.43 -0.83 8.32
N ALA A 195 5.79 0.28 7.68
CA ALA A 195 5.97 0.36 6.23
C ALA A 195 7.17 -0.47 5.76
N GLY A 196 8.32 -0.37 6.43
CA GLY A 196 9.49 -1.20 6.12
C GLY A 196 9.21 -2.69 6.30
N PHE A 197 8.49 -3.05 7.37
CA PHE A 197 8.06 -4.43 7.60
C PHE A 197 7.15 -4.93 6.48
N GLN A 198 6.13 -4.15 6.08
CA GLN A 198 5.22 -4.47 4.97
C GLN A 198 6.01 -4.69 3.67
N ALA A 199 6.88 -3.76 3.29
CA ALA A 199 7.69 -3.88 2.08
C ALA A 199 8.58 -5.14 2.09
N MET A 200 9.20 -5.44 3.23
CA MET A 200 10.04 -6.63 3.38
C MET A 200 9.26 -7.93 3.23
N ILE A 201 8.09 -8.05 3.87
CA ILE A 201 7.30 -9.30 3.77
C ILE A 201 6.77 -9.50 2.35
N LEU A 202 6.37 -8.44 1.64
CA LEU A 202 5.96 -8.52 0.24
C LEU A 202 7.13 -9.00 -0.63
N SER A 203 8.32 -8.42 -0.49
CA SER A 203 9.52 -8.84 -1.23
C SER A 203 9.92 -10.30 -0.95
N ALA A 204 9.80 -10.74 0.30
CA ALA A 204 10.05 -12.13 0.65
C ALA A 204 9.03 -13.08 -0.04
N ILE A 205 7.75 -12.70 -0.11
CA ILE A 205 6.72 -13.47 -0.81
C ILE A 205 6.99 -13.50 -2.32
N VAL A 206 7.40 -12.38 -2.94
CA VAL A 206 7.87 -12.34 -4.35
C VAL A 206 8.98 -13.37 -4.57
N SER A 207 9.91 -13.50 -3.62
CA SER A 207 11.01 -14.47 -3.67
C SER A 207 10.58 -15.93 -3.42
N GLY A 208 9.29 -16.20 -3.24
CA GLY A 208 8.71 -17.54 -3.16
C GLY A 208 8.62 -18.14 -1.76
N VAL A 209 8.84 -17.36 -0.68
CA VAL A 209 8.61 -17.85 0.69
C VAL A 209 7.13 -17.68 1.08
N THR A 210 6.69 -18.49 2.04
CA THR A 210 5.30 -18.38 2.54
C THR A 210 5.14 -17.11 3.39
N LEU A 211 3.88 -16.64 3.55
CA LEU A 211 3.57 -15.51 4.42
C LEU A 211 4.11 -15.73 5.84
N GLN A 212 3.95 -16.92 6.41
CA GLN A 212 4.44 -17.23 7.76
C GLN A 212 5.97 -17.13 7.86
N GLN A 213 6.69 -17.58 6.85
CA GLN A 213 8.16 -17.46 6.79
C GLN A 213 8.58 -16.00 6.63
N ALA A 214 7.88 -15.23 5.77
CA ALA A 214 8.12 -13.80 5.58
C ALA A 214 7.91 -13.01 6.88
N LEU A 215 6.83 -13.27 7.62
CA LEU A 215 6.55 -12.65 8.92
C LEU A 215 7.67 -12.95 9.94
N SER A 216 8.12 -14.22 10.03
CA SER A 216 9.22 -14.61 10.94
C SER A 216 10.52 -13.89 10.59
N ALA A 217 10.86 -13.81 9.30
CA ALA A 217 12.05 -13.09 8.83
C ALA A 217 11.95 -11.59 9.13
N GLY A 218 10.78 -10.96 8.83
CA GLY A 218 10.51 -9.56 9.10
C GLY A 218 10.67 -9.19 10.57
N MET A 219 10.10 -9.99 11.49
CA MET A 219 10.29 -9.79 12.94
C MET A 219 11.75 -9.86 13.35
N SER A 220 12.54 -10.74 12.73
CA SER A 220 13.97 -10.87 13.02
C SER A 220 14.78 -9.67 12.56
N VAL A 221 14.37 -9.01 11.47
CA VAL A 221 14.96 -7.75 11.01
C VAL A 221 14.52 -6.61 11.92
N LEU A 222 13.21 -6.46 12.15
CA LEU A 222 12.62 -5.38 12.95
C LEU A 222 13.27 -5.29 14.35
N LYS A 223 13.53 -6.44 15.00
CA LYS A 223 14.18 -6.52 16.32
C LYS A 223 15.60 -5.94 16.39
N LYS A 224 16.24 -5.66 15.27
CA LYS A 224 17.57 -5.06 15.22
C LYS A 224 17.55 -3.53 15.27
N HIS A 225 16.40 -2.92 15.17
CA HIS A 225 16.22 -1.47 15.07
C HIS A 225 15.75 -0.88 16.42
N PRO A 226 16.11 0.37 16.74
CA PRO A 226 15.64 1.02 17.96
C PRO A 226 14.14 1.37 17.83
N ASN A 227 13.46 1.41 18.98
CA ASN A 227 12.03 1.80 19.07
C ASN A 227 11.10 0.93 18.19
N HIS A 228 11.43 -0.35 18.05
CA HIS A 228 10.67 -1.31 17.26
C HIS A 228 9.51 -1.96 18.03
N GLU A 229 9.50 -1.82 19.34
CA GLU A 229 8.70 -2.63 20.27
C GLU A 229 7.21 -2.51 20.03
N GLU A 230 6.72 -1.31 19.68
CA GLU A 230 5.31 -1.07 19.42
C GLU A 230 4.85 -1.82 18.15
N THR A 231 5.58 -1.67 17.05
CA THR A 231 5.29 -2.40 15.80
C THR A 231 5.44 -3.91 15.97
N LEU A 232 6.51 -4.35 16.66
CA LEU A 232 6.72 -5.77 16.93
C LEU A 232 5.56 -6.37 17.74
N LYS A 233 5.13 -5.70 18.80
CA LYS A 233 4.01 -6.14 19.64
C LYS A 233 2.71 -6.27 18.83
N ALA A 234 2.44 -5.33 17.92
CA ALA A 234 1.27 -5.37 17.05
C ALA A 234 1.31 -6.59 16.10
N VAL A 235 2.47 -6.84 15.46
CA VAL A 235 2.67 -8.02 14.59
C VAL A 235 2.55 -9.33 15.37
N GLU A 236 3.22 -9.45 16.53
CA GLU A 236 3.12 -10.64 17.38
C GLU A 236 1.69 -10.86 17.88
N GLY A 237 0.97 -9.76 18.20
CA GLY A 237 -0.44 -9.78 18.58
C GLY A 237 -1.33 -10.33 17.48
N ALA A 238 -1.15 -9.88 16.24
CA ALA A 238 -1.90 -10.35 15.08
C ALA A 238 -1.68 -11.84 14.80
N ILE A 239 -0.41 -12.30 14.83
CA ILE A 239 -0.08 -13.72 14.64
C ILE A 239 -0.71 -14.59 15.73
N LYS A 240 -0.66 -14.14 16.98
CA LYS A 240 -1.28 -14.85 18.11
C LYS A 240 -2.80 -14.89 17.96
N ALA A 241 -3.42 -13.78 17.62
CA ALA A 241 -4.87 -13.70 17.38
C ALA A 241 -5.29 -14.66 16.26
N ALA A 242 -4.57 -14.69 15.14
CA ALA A 242 -4.84 -15.60 14.03
C ALA A 242 -4.79 -17.10 14.41
N GLY A 243 -3.96 -17.46 15.39
CA GLY A 243 -3.86 -18.82 15.91
C GLY A 243 -4.92 -19.17 16.98
N SER A 244 -5.69 -18.21 17.49
CA SER A 244 -6.55 -18.42 18.68
C SER A 244 -7.97 -17.86 18.56
N LEU A 245 -8.21 -16.91 17.68
CA LEU A 245 -9.53 -16.29 17.48
C LEU A 245 -10.15 -16.69 16.15
N PRO A 246 -11.48 -16.69 16.03
CA PRO A 246 -12.15 -16.91 14.76
C PRO A 246 -11.93 -15.72 13.80
N ALA A 247 -12.06 -15.96 12.50
CA ALA A 247 -12.01 -14.92 11.47
C ALA A 247 -13.33 -14.13 11.44
N THR A 248 -13.51 -13.22 12.39
CA THR A 248 -14.70 -12.38 12.53
C THR A 248 -14.34 -10.91 12.72
N PRO A 249 -15.25 -9.98 12.39
CA PRO A 249 -15.07 -8.55 12.64
C PRO A 249 -14.72 -8.21 14.09
N GLU A 250 -15.33 -8.89 15.05
CA GLU A 250 -15.07 -8.68 16.48
C GLU A 250 -13.63 -9.08 16.86
N SER A 251 -13.07 -10.09 16.20
CA SER A 251 -11.67 -10.47 16.38
C SER A 251 -10.73 -9.41 15.79
N VAL A 252 -11.07 -8.81 14.65
CA VAL A 252 -10.34 -7.71 14.04
C VAL A 252 -10.29 -6.51 15.00
N GLU A 253 -11.43 -6.13 15.60
CA GLU A 253 -11.53 -5.00 16.55
C GLU A 253 -10.63 -5.17 17.79
N THR A 254 -10.20 -6.39 18.13
CA THR A 254 -9.23 -6.60 19.23
C THR A 254 -7.81 -6.12 18.89
N LEU A 255 -7.52 -5.83 17.62
CA LEU A 255 -6.21 -5.39 17.13
C LEU A 255 -6.10 -3.88 16.96
N GLY A 256 -7.20 -3.15 17.10
CA GLY A 256 -7.28 -1.71 16.94
C GLY A 256 -8.29 -1.28 15.88
N GLU A 257 -8.23 -0.01 15.52
CA GLU A 257 -9.12 0.60 14.51
C GLU A 257 -8.41 0.85 13.16
N GLY A 258 -7.09 0.62 13.08
CA GLY A 258 -6.33 0.79 11.83
C GLY A 258 -5.85 2.21 11.51
N TRP A 259 -6.24 3.23 12.28
CA TRP A 259 -5.81 4.63 12.05
C TRP A 259 -4.31 4.86 12.20
N VAL A 260 -3.61 3.97 12.89
CA VAL A 260 -2.16 4.01 13.08
C VAL A 260 -1.50 2.82 12.39
N ALA A 261 -0.27 3.03 11.91
CA ALA A 261 0.41 2.12 10.98
C ALA A 261 0.56 0.69 11.54
N GLU A 262 0.91 0.56 12.84
CA GLU A 262 1.07 -0.73 13.47
C GLU A 262 -0.25 -1.50 13.64
N GLU A 263 -1.38 -0.80 13.85
CA GLU A 263 -2.70 -1.42 13.92
C GLU A 263 -3.19 -1.84 12.53
N ALA A 264 -3.06 -0.96 11.52
CA ALA A 264 -3.44 -1.27 10.15
C ALA A 264 -2.67 -2.51 9.62
N LEU A 265 -1.36 -2.56 9.89
CA LEU A 265 -0.53 -3.72 9.57
C LEU A 265 -0.96 -4.98 10.33
N ALA A 266 -1.26 -4.88 11.63
CA ALA A 266 -1.71 -6.01 12.45
C ALA A 266 -3.05 -6.59 11.95
N ILE A 267 -4.02 -5.72 11.65
CA ILE A 267 -5.30 -6.11 11.07
C ILE A 267 -5.09 -6.83 9.75
N ALA A 268 -4.28 -6.28 8.85
CA ALA A 268 -4.00 -6.89 7.56
C ALA A 268 -3.32 -8.27 7.70
N ILE A 269 -2.35 -8.41 8.61
CA ILE A 269 -1.70 -9.70 8.89
C ILE A 269 -2.71 -10.71 9.42
N PHE A 270 -3.56 -10.33 10.37
CA PHE A 270 -4.60 -11.21 10.91
C PHE A 270 -5.56 -11.68 9.81
N CYS A 271 -6.07 -10.74 9.01
CA CYS A 271 -6.97 -11.05 7.91
C CYS A 271 -6.30 -11.97 6.88
N ALA A 272 -5.05 -11.71 6.51
CA ALA A 272 -4.31 -12.54 5.57
C ALA A 272 -4.01 -13.94 6.10
N LEU A 273 -3.72 -14.10 7.39
CA LEU A 273 -3.44 -15.40 8.00
C LEU A 273 -4.70 -16.25 8.23
N THR A 274 -5.87 -15.63 8.40
CA THR A 274 -7.13 -16.31 8.67
C THR A 274 -8.01 -16.48 7.43
N ALA A 275 -7.66 -15.80 6.34
CA ALA A 275 -8.37 -15.88 5.07
C ALA A 275 -8.37 -17.31 4.49
N ARG A 276 -9.49 -17.75 3.93
CA ARG A 276 -9.59 -18.97 3.14
C ARG A 276 -9.21 -18.75 1.68
N ASP A 277 -9.45 -17.54 1.20
CA ASP A 277 -9.24 -17.06 -0.16
C ASP A 277 -9.11 -15.53 -0.14
N PHE A 278 -8.76 -14.93 -1.28
CA PHE A 278 -8.62 -13.49 -1.42
C PHE A 278 -9.89 -12.76 -0.95
N GLU A 279 -11.05 -13.19 -1.45
CA GLU A 279 -12.34 -12.54 -1.18
C GLU A 279 -12.65 -12.46 0.32
N SER A 280 -12.55 -13.59 1.02
CA SER A 280 -12.88 -13.66 2.44
C SER A 280 -11.95 -12.80 3.31
N GLY A 281 -10.68 -12.68 2.94
CA GLY A 281 -9.73 -11.87 3.70
C GLY A 281 -9.97 -10.37 3.51
N VAL A 282 -10.22 -9.92 2.30
CA VAL A 282 -10.49 -8.51 1.99
C VAL A 282 -11.84 -8.07 2.59
N ILE A 283 -12.89 -8.92 2.49
CA ILE A 283 -14.16 -8.65 3.16
C ILE A 283 -13.96 -8.51 4.67
N LEU A 284 -13.18 -9.38 5.29
CA LEU A 284 -12.93 -9.30 6.73
C LEU A 284 -12.24 -7.99 7.11
N ALA A 285 -11.25 -7.56 6.32
CA ALA A 285 -10.51 -6.32 6.54
C ALA A 285 -11.34 -5.04 6.33
N ALA A 286 -12.41 -5.10 5.54
CA ALA A 286 -13.32 -3.97 5.30
C ALA A 286 -14.50 -3.91 6.29
N ASN A 287 -14.61 -4.84 7.25
CA ASN A 287 -15.78 -4.94 8.14
C ASN A 287 -15.39 -4.84 9.62
N HIS A 288 -14.88 -3.68 10.02
CA HIS A 288 -14.60 -3.33 11.42
C HIS A 288 -14.82 -1.83 11.65
N THR A 289 -14.81 -1.40 12.90
CA THR A 289 -14.81 0.02 13.24
C THR A 289 -13.43 0.60 12.91
N GLY A 290 -13.36 1.63 12.06
CA GLY A 290 -12.11 2.37 11.84
C GLY A 290 -11.73 2.56 10.36
N ASP A 291 -10.44 2.46 10.08
CA ASP A 291 -9.76 2.75 8.83
C ASP A 291 -9.83 1.52 7.87
N THR A 292 -11.00 1.33 7.29
CA THR A 292 -11.34 0.13 6.54
C THR A 292 -10.78 0.08 5.13
N ASP A 293 -10.53 1.22 4.51
CA ASP A 293 -9.88 1.31 3.19
C ASP A 293 -8.38 0.99 3.31
N SER A 294 -7.66 1.59 4.27
CA SER A 294 -6.24 1.25 4.50
C SER A 294 -6.05 -0.22 4.92
N THR A 295 -6.84 -0.74 5.85
CA THR A 295 -6.73 -2.17 6.26
C THR A 295 -7.11 -3.10 5.12
N GLY A 296 -8.11 -2.74 4.32
CA GLY A 296 -8.49 -3.42 3.09
C GLY A 296 -7.37 -3.40 2.05
N ALA A 297 -6.77 -2.23 1.79
CA ALA A 297 -5.67 -2.06 0.84
C ALA A 297 -4.45 -2.91 1.22
N ILE A 298 -4.00 -2.86 2.47
CA ILE A 298 -2.84 -3.62 2.93
C ILE A 298 -3.12 -5.13 2.87
N THR A 299 -4.31 -5.57 3.28
CA THR A 299 -4.75 -6.98 3.19
C THR A 299 -4.80 -7.43 1.73
N GLY A 300 -5.37 -6.60 0.86
CA GLY A 300 -5.47 -6.86 -0.57
C GLY A 300 -4.10 -6.98 -1.24
N ASN A 301 -3.13 -6.13 -0.88
CA ASN A 301 -1.76 -6.26 -1.35
C ASN A 301 -1.14 -7.61 -0.96
N LEU A 302 -1.28 -8.04 0.30
CA LEU A 302 -0.74 -9.31 0.80
C LEU A 302 -1.39 -10.51 0.10
N LEU A 303 -2.71 -10.58 0.12
CA LEU A 303 -3.45 -11.71 -0.44
C LEU A 303 -3.36 -11.76 -1.96
N GLY A 304 -3.42 -10.60 -2.63
CA GLY A 304 -3.25 -10.51 -4.07
C GLY A 304 -1.86 -11.00 -4.52
N LEU A 305 -0.81 -10.67 -3.76
CA LEU A 305 0.53 -11.19 -4.03
C LEU A 305 0.64 -12.71 -3.77
N VAL A 306 -0.03 -13.22 -2.74
CA VAL A 306 -0.03 -14.66 -2.41
C VAL A 306 -0.77 -15.48 -3.45
N HIS A 307 -1.93 -14.99 -3.90
CA HIS A 307 -2.87 -15.75 -4.71
C HIS A 307 -2.82 -15.43 -6.21
N GLY A 308 -2.30 -14.25 -6.60
CA GLY A 308 -2.31 -13.73 -7.98
C GLY A 308 -3.64 -13.06 -8.37
N GLU A 309 -3.63 -12.37 -9.51
CA GLU A 309 -4.78 -11.65 -10.08
C GLU A 309 -5.99 -12.55 -10.30
N ASP A 310 -5.77 -13.78 -10.76
CA ASP A 310 -6.83 -14.74 -11.12
C ASP A 310 -7.75 -15.13 -9.93
N GLN A 311 -7.32 -14.85 -8.70
CA GLN A 311 -8.11 -15.13 -7.50
C GLN A 311 -8.91 -13.91 -7.00
N ILE A 312 -8.73 -12.75 -7.64
CA ILE A 312 -9.56 -11.57 -7.36
C ILE A 312 -10.90 -11.73 -8.08
N PRO A 313 -12.03 -11.57 -7.38
CA PRO A 313 -13.35 -11.69 -8.01
C PRO A 313 -13.52 -10.77 -9.22
N GLU A 314 -13.87 -11.32 -10.37
CA GLU A 314 -14.05 -10.58 -11.63
C GLU A 314 -15.10 -9.45 -11.49
N ARG A 315 -16.12 -9.64 -10.67
CA ARG A 315 -17.14 -8.62 -10.39
C ARG A 315 -16.58 -7.36 -9.74
N TRP A 316 -15.48 -7.48 -8.96
CA TRP A 316 -14.76 -6.33 -8.39
C TRP A 316 -13.84 -5.69 -9.42
N LEU A 317 -13.07 -6.49 -10.15
CA LEU A 317 -12.15 -5.97 -11.19
C LEU A 317 -12.91 -5.18 -12.27
N ASN A 318 -14.09 -5.65 -12.69
CA ASN A 318 -14.91 -5.00 -13.71
C ASN A 318 -15.48 -3.64 -13.29
N GLN A 319 -15.56 -3.35 -11.99
CA GLN A 319 -16.08 -2.09 -11.45
C GLN A 319 -14.99 -1.19 -10.87
N LEU A 320 -13.78 -1.73 -10.70
CA LEU A 320 -12.65 -1.01 -10.08
C LEU A 320 -12.24 0.19 -10.93
N GLU A 321 -12.14 1.34 -10.29
CA GLU A 321 -11.59 2.55 -10.91
C GLU A 321 -10.12 2.36 -11.29
N LEU A 322 -9.72 2.84 -12.46
CA LEU A 322 -8.34 2.74 -12.96
C LEU A 322 -7.79 1.30 -13.06
N HIS A 323 -8.66 0.30 -13.20
CA HIS A 323 -8.24 -1.11 -13.30
C HIS A 323 -7.12 -1.32 -14.34
N ASN A 324 -7.27 -0.73 -15.55
CA ASN A 324 -6.29 -0.91 -16.62
C ASN A 324 -4.95 -0.23 -16.30
N GLU A 325 -5.00 0.97 -15.73
CA GLU A 325 -3.81 1.74 -15.35
C GLU A 325 -3.05 1.07 -14.20
N ILE A 326 -3.77 0.53 -13.22
CA ILE A 326 -3.18 -0.25 -12.12
C ILE A 326 -2.54 -1.52 -12.65
N ALA A 327 -3.22 -2.26 -13.53
CA ALA A 327 -2.67 -3.47 -14.14
C ALA A 327 -1.42 -3.17 -14.98
N GLN A 328 -1.43 -2.07 -15.75
CA GLN A 328 -0.27 -1.66 -16.56
C GLN A 328 0.93 -1.31 -15.68
N ILE A 329 0.74 -0.52 -14.63
CA ILE A 329 1.81 -0.16 -13.69
C ILE A 329 2.39 -1.42 -12.99
N ALA A 330 1.54 -2.40 -12.67
CA ALA A 330 2.00 -3.67 -12.12
C ALA A 330 2.84 -4.47 -13.11
N ASP A 331 2.46 -4.47 -14.39
CA ASP A 331 3.25 -5.08 -15.46
C ASP A 331 4.61 -4.39 -15.65
N ASP A 332 4.62 -3.06 -15.60
CA ASP A 332 5.85 -2.28 -15.73
C ASP A 332 6.79 -2.57 -14.55
N LEU A 333 6.29 -2.61 -13.31
CA LEU A 333 7.08 -3.03 -12.14
C LEU A 333 7.61 -4.46 -12.30
N TRP A 334 6.78 -5.40 -12.75
CA TRP A 334 7.23 -6.75 -13.01
C TRP A 334 8.32 -6.82 -14.07
N ALA A 335 8.16 -6.11 -15.19
CA ALA A 335 9.14 -6.06 -16.25
C ALA A 335 10.48 -5.49 -15.78
N HIS A 336 10.47 -4.36 -15.06
CA HIS A 336 11.67 -3.69 -14.57
C HIS A 336 12.43 -4.50 -13.50
N PHE A 337 11.71 -5.08 -12.55
CA PHE A 337 12.32 -5.61 -11.33
C PHE A 337 12.35 -7.14 -11.23
N ALA A 338 11.60 -7.83 -12.10
CA ALA A 338 11.53 -9.29 -12.07
C ALA A 338 12.06 -9.97 -13.34
N LEU A 339 12.19 -9.25 -14.47
CA LEU A 339 12.75 -9.81 -15.68
C LEU A 339 14.26 -9.52 -15.77
N PRO A 340 15.14 -10.56 -15.80
CA PRO A 340 16.59 -10.38 -15.73
C PRO A 340 17.20 -9.58 -16.89
N ASP A 341 16.59 -9.65 -18.07
CA ASP A 341 17.10 -9.06 -19.31
C ASP A 341 16.24 -7.89 -19.82
N PHE A 342 15.34 -7.36 -18.97
CA PHE A 342 14.51 -6.23 -19.35
C PHE A 342 15.37 -5.02 -19.71
N ARG A 343 15.01 -4.37 -20.83
CA ARG A 343 15.58 -3.08 -21.26
C ARG A 343 14.41 -2.19 -21.63
N PRO A 344 14.24 -1.06 -20.91
CA PRO A 344 13.19 -0.11 -21.23
C PRO A 344 13.38 0.42 -22.66
N SER A 345 12.29 0.67 -23.36
CA SER A 345 12.30 1.36 -24.65
C SER A 345 12.66 2.84 -24.48
N GLU A 346 12.98 3.54 -25.58
CA GLU A 346 13.19 5.00 -25.53
C GLU A 346 11.95 5.74 -25.00
N GLU A 347 10.75 5.23 -25.26
CA GLU A 347 9.49 5.80 -24.76
C GLU A 347 9.36 5.59 -23.25
N ASP A 348 9.74 4.42 -22.72
CA ASP A 348 9.70 4.15 -21.27
C ASP A 348 10.70 5.02 -20.49
N LEU A 349 11.82 5.39 -21.12
CA LEU A 349 12.83 6.26 -20.49
C LEU A 349 12.38 7.73 -20.36
N ILE A 350 11.35 8.14 -21.12
CA ILE A 350 10.80 9.50 -21.13
C ILE A 350 9.59 9.63 -20.16
N ARG A 351 8.89 8.52 -19.89
CA ARG A 351 7.77 8.45 -18.97
C ARG A 351 8.23 8.55 -17.52
#